data_fce89a188750996f0cb952d2ebb0f864
#
_entry.id   fce89a188750996f0cb952d2ebb0f864
#
_cell.length_a   1.000
_cell.length_b   1.000
_cell.length_c   1.000
_cell.angle_alpha   90.00
_cell.angle_beta   90.00
_cell.angle_gamma   90.00
#
_symmetry.space_group_name_H-M   'P 1'
#
loop_
_entity.id
_entity.type
_entity.pdbx_description
1 polymer ?
#
loop_
_entity_poly.entity_id
_entity_poly.type
_entity_poly.pdbx_seq_one_letter_code
_entity_poly.pdbx_strand_id
1 'polypeptide(L)'
;MSSADTPINWKRNLTVTWLGCFLTGAAFSLVMPFLPLYVEQLGVTGHSALNMWSGLVFSITFLFSAVASPFWGGLADRKGRKIMLLRSALGMAIVMLLMGLAQNIWQFLILRALLGLLGGFIPNANALIATQIPRHKSGWALGTLSTGAVSGALLGPLAGGFLADHWGLRTVFFMTASVLFICFLFTLFLIRENFVAVSKKEMLSAKDVFSSLKSPKLVLSLFVTSLIIQVATGSIAPILTLYVRDLAGNVSNIAFISGMIASVPGIAALLSAPRLGKLGDRIGPEKILIVALVISVLLLIPMSFVQTPLQLGILRFLLGAADGALLPAVQTLLVYNSTSQISGRIFSYNQSFRDIGNVTGPLIGASVSANYGFRAVFLVTAFVVQIGRAHV
;
A
#
# COMPACT_ATOMS: atom_id res chain seq x y z
N MET A 1 11.21 -43.82 -3.61
CA MET A 1 11.10 -42.74 -4.61
C MET A 1 10.80 -41.45 -3.86
N SER A 2 11.77 -40.57 -3.78
CA SER A 2 11.69 -39.29 -3.07
C SER A 2 10.68 -38.37 -3.80
N SER A 3 9.82 -37.68 -3.05
CA SER A 3 8.80 -36.72 -3.53
C SER A 3 9.38 -35.44 -4.19
N ALA A 4 10.67 -35.43 -4.52
CA ALA A 4 11.42 -34.27 -5.01
C ALA A 4 11.37 -34.06 -6.54
N ASP A 5 10.86 -34.98 -7.34
CA ASP A 5 11.03 -34.98 -8.80
C ASP A 5 9.78 -34.62 -9.62
N THR A 6 8.72 -34.10 -9.02
CA THR A 6 7.62 -33.59 -9.85
C THR A 6 7.94 -32.18 -10.34
N PRO A 7 7.99 -31.94 -11.69
CA PRO A 7 8.30 -30.61 -12.23
C PRO A 7 7.29 -29.58 -11.69
N ILE A 8 7.81 -28.47 -11.14
CA ILE A 8 6.98 -27.38 -10.62
C ILE A 8 6.20 -26.77 -11.78
N ASN A 9 4.89 -26.82 -11.70
CA ASN A 9 4.04 -26.07 -12.62
C ASN A 9 3.99 -24.59 -12.17
N TRP A 10 4.97 -23.80 -12.63
CA TRP A 10 5.07 -22.37 -12.30
C TRP A 10 3.85 -21.57 -12.75
N LYS A 11 3.13 -21.98 -13.83
CA LYS A 11 1.91 -21.34 -14.30
C LYS A 11 0.78 -21.46 -13.24
N ARG A 12 0.62 -22.66 -12.68
CA ARG A 12 -0.34 -22.90 -11.58
C ARG A 12 0.03 -22.06 -10.35
N ASN A 13 1.31 -22.04 -9.99
CA ASN A 13 1.76 -21.23 -8.86
C ASN A 13 1.53 -19.74 -9.12
N LEU A 14 1.76 -19.25 -10.34
CA LEU A 14 1.47 -17.86 -10.74
C LEU A 14 -0.02 -17.54 -10.60
N THR A 15 -0.92 -18.40 -11.08
CA THR A 15 -2.37 -18.17 -10.98
C THR A 15 -2.83 -18.13 -9.50
N VAL A 16 -2.35 -19.07 -8.69
CA VAL A 16 -2.73 -19.13 -7.25
C VAL A 16 -2.15 -17.95 -6.48
N THR A 17 -0.90 -17.57 -6.75
CA THR A 17 -0.31 -16.39 -6.10
C THR A 17 -0.92 -15.08 -6.61
N TRP A 18 -1.32 -15.00 -7.86
CA TRP A 18 -2.09 -13.86 -8.39
C TRP A 18 -3.41 -13.69 -7.64
N LEU A 19 -4.19 -14.78 -7.50
CA LEU A 19 -5.41 -14.77 -6.72
C LEU A 19 -5.15 -14.39 -5.26
N GLY A 20 -4.10 -14.95 -4.66
CA GLY A 20 -3.67 -14.60 -3.31
C GLY A 20 -3.29 -13.12 -3.16
N CYS A 21 -2.57 -12.53 -4.11
CA CYS A 21 -2.26 -11.10 -4.12
C CYS A 21 -3.51 -10.22 -4.29
N PHE A 22 -4.46 -10.66 -5.13
CA PHE A 22 -5.76 -10.01 -5.27
C PHE A 22 -6.54 -10.03 -3.96
N LEU A 23 -6.71 -11.21 -3.35
CA LEU A 23 -7.46 -11.39 -2.12
C LEU A 23 -6.82 -10.65 -0.94
N THR A 24 -5.49 -10.69 -0.80
CA THR A 24 -4.79 -9.97 0.27
C THR A 24 -4.79 -8.46 0.05
N GLY A 25 -4.64 -8.00 -1.19
CA GLY A 25 -4.77 -6.58 -1.55
C GLY A 25 -6.17 -6.06 -1.28
N ALA A 26 -7.20 -6.81 -1.68
CA ALA A 26 -8.59 -6.48 -1.40
C ALA A 26 -8.88 -6.49 0.12
N ALA A 27 -8.45 -7.53 0.83
CA ALA A 27 -8.64 -7.65 2.27
C ALA A 27 -8.04 -6.49 3.07
N PHE A 28 -6.86 -6.03 2.66
CA PHE A 28 -6.20 -4.90 3.31
C PHE A 28 -6.91 -3.57 3.02
N SER A 29 -7.29 -3.33 1.78
CA SER A 29 -7.91 -2.06 1.36
C SER A 29 -9.40 -1.97 1.65
N LEU A 30 -10.10 -3.10 1.77
CA LEU A 30 -11.52 -3.21 2.04
C LEU A 30 -11.92 -2.56 3.38
N VAL A 31 -11.07 -2.70 4.40
CA VAL A 31 -11.29 -2.17 5.75
C VAL A 31 -10.94 -0.67 5.85
N MET A 32 -10.05 -0.18 4.97
CA MET A 32 -9.47 1.16 5.08
C MET A 32 -10.48 2.32 5.16
N PRO A 33 -11.52 2.41 4.30
CA PRO A 33 -12.40 3.59 4.27
C PRO A 33 -13.23 3.76 5.53
N PHE A 34 -13.64 2.67 6.18
CA PHE A 34 -14.50 2.74 7.36
C PHE A 34 -13.74 2.56 8.69
N LEU A 35 -12.43 2.50 8.65
CA LEU A 35 -11.62 2.35 9.86
C LEU A 35 -11.91 3.44 10.91
N PRO A 36 -12.03 4.74 10.55
CA PRO A 36 -12.43 5.76 11.49
C PRO A 36 -13.81 5.56 12.09
N LEU A 37 -14.77 5.04 11.31
CA LEU A 37 -16.12 4.73 11.81
C LEU A 37 -16.08 3.56 12.81
N TYR A 38 -15.20 2.60 12.60
CA TYR A 38 -15.00 1.50 13.55
C TYR A 38 -14.32 1.97 14.84
N VAL A 39 -13.36 2.89 14.75
CA VAL A 39 -12.75 3.55 15.92
C VAL A 39 -13.81 4.27 16.76
N GLU A 40 -14.75 4.96 16.13
CA GLU A 40 -15.89 5.59 16.79
C GLU A 40 -16.80 4.55 17.46
N GLN A 41 -17.13 3.44 16.78
CA GLN A 41 -17.91 2.33 17.32
C GLN A 41 -17.25 1.66 18.55
N LEU A 42 -15.92 1.71 18.65
CA LEU A 42 -15.16 1.21 19.81
C LEU A 42 -15.11 2.18 20.98
N GLY A 43 -15.90 3.26 20.93
CA GLY A 43 -16.11 4.19 22.04
C GLY A 43 -15.22 5.44 22.02
N VAL A 44 -14.48 5.70 20.95
CA VAL A 44 -13.73 6.95 20.80
C VAL A 44 -14.70 8.06 20.36
N THR A 45 -14.85 9.08 21.17
CA THR A 45 -15.75 10.24 20.93
C THR A 45 -14.95 11.55 20.85
N GLY A 46 -15.52 12.53 20.15
CA GLY A 46 -14.89 13.84 19.98
C GLY A 46 -13.99 13.92 18.76
N HIS A 47 -14.08 15.05 18.04
CA HIS A 47 -13.41 15.26 16.75
C HIS A 47 -11.89 15.04 16.81
N SER A 48 -11.21 15.64 17.78
CA SER A 48 -9.75 15.54 17.91
C SER A 48 -9.31 14.11 18.25
N ALA A 49 -9.96 13.48 19.23
CA ALA A 49 -9.61 12.11 19.63
C ALA A 49 -9.85 11.11 18.49
N LEU A 50 -10.97 11.21 17.77
CA LEU A 50 -11.31 10.33 16.65
C LEU A 50 -10.27 10.43 15.52
N ASN A 51 -9.86 11.65 15.17
CA ASN A 51 -8.81 11.85 14.16
C ASN A 51 -7.47 11.27 14.60
N MET A 52 -7.03 11.56 15.83
CA MET A 52 -5.75 11.07 16.37
C MET A 52 -5.71 9.53 16.43
N TRP A 53 -6.75 8.90 16.98
CA TRP A 53 -6.84 7.44 17.03
C TRP A 53 -6.90 6.81 15.65
N SER A 54 -7.62 7.42 14.71
CA SER A 54 -7.65 6.95 13.31
C SER A 54 -6.25 6.96 12.70
N GLY A 55 -5.52 8.06 12.82
CA GLY A 55 -4.14 8.14 12.33
C GLY A 55 -3.21 7.12 12.98
N LEU A 56 -3.31 6.93 14.29
CA LEU A 56 -2.50 5.96 15.03
C LEU A 56 -2.77 4.52 14.57
N VAL A 57 -4.05 4.16 14.43
CA VAL A 57 -4.49 2.84 13.96
C VAL A 57 -4.04 2.56 12.53
N PHE A 58 -4.01 3.56 11.66
CA PHE A 58 -3.41 3.43 10.32
C PHE A 58 -1.91 3.21 10.39
N SER A 59 -1.19 4.06 11.13
CA SER A 59 0.27 4.09 11.14
C SER A 59 0.89 2.88 11.81
N ILE A 60 0.30 2.38 12.90
CA ILE A 60 0.85 1.29 13.70
C ILE A 60 1.08 0.01 12.87
N THR A 61 0.20 -0.28 11.93
CA THR A 61 0.32 -1.44 11.05
C THR A 61 1.56 -1.35 10.16
N PHE A 62 1.82 -0.19 9.56
CA PHE A 62 2.99 0.01 8.72
C PHE A 62 4.28 0.03 9.52
N LEU A 63 4.26 0.62 10.72
CA LEU A 63 5.40 0.62 11.64
C LEU A 63 5.85 -0.81 11.98
N PHE A 64 4.92 -1.65 12.42
CA PHE A 64 5.23 -3.03 12.78
C PHE A 64 5.55 -3.89 11.55
N SER A 65 4.98 -3.60 10.39
CA SER A 65 5.35 -4.23 9.12
C SER A 65 6.79 -3.90 8.73
N ALA A 66 7.19 -2.64 8.84
CA ALA A 66 8.56 -2.19 8.54
C ALA A 66 9.60 -2.89 9.45
N VAL A 67 9.31 -2.97 10.75
CA VAL A 67 10.18 -3.65 11.73
C VAL A 67 10.25 -5.16 11.48
N ALA A 68 9.14 -5.80 11.14
CA ALA A 68 9.07 -7.24 10.92
C ALA A 68 9.63 -7.70 9.57
N SER A 69 9.62 -6.84 8.56
CA SER A 69 9.98 -7.19 7.18
C SER A 69 11.38 -7.79 7.02
N PRO A 70 12.46 -7.23 7.62
CA PRO A 70 13.81 -7.81 7.54
C PRO A 70 13.90 -9.18 8.21
N PHE A 71 13.22 -9.36 9.35
CA PHE A 71 13.20 -10.64 10.07
C PHE A 71 12.54 -11.74 9.21
N TRP A 72 11.37 -11.46 8.66
CA TRP A 72 10.64 -12.42 7.81
C TRP A 72 11.34 -12.68 6.48
N GLY A 73 11.99 -11.67 5.90
CA GLY A 73 12.82 -11.83 4.71
C GLY A 73 13.99 -12.80 4.94
N GLY A 74 14.72 -12.63 6.03
CA GLY A 74 15.80 -13.54 6.40
C GLY A 74 15.32 -14.96 6.71
N LEU A 75 14.13 -15.11 7.29
CA LEU A 75 13.52 -16.43 7.54
C LEU A 75 13.04 -17.09 6.24
N ALA A 76 12.51 -16.29 5.29
CA ALA A 76 12.10 -16.76 3.98
C ALA A 76 13.28 -17.35 3.18
N ASP A 77 14.47 -16.75 3.29
CA ASP A 77 15.69 -17.25 2.63
C ASP A 77 16.21 -18.57 3.24
N ARG A 78 15.81 -18.87 4.49
CA ARG A 78 16.22 -20.09 5.20
C ARG A 78 15.18 -21.22 5.15
N LYS A 79 13.87 -20.89 5.15
CA LYS A 79 12.77 -21.87 5.31
C LYS A 79 11.86 -21.98 4.07
N GLY A 80 12.08 -21.15 3.05
CA GLY A 80 11.28 -21.13 1.84
C GLY A 80 10.14 -20.08 1.86
N ARG A 81 9.70 -19.74 0.65
CA ARG A 81 8.69 -18.70 0.42
C ARG A 81 7.27 -19.18 0.67
N LYS A 82 6.97 -20.47 0.36
CA LYS A 82 5.64 -21.05 0.62
C LYS A 82 5.26 -20.96 2.08
N ILE A 83 6.18 -21.29 3.00
CA ILE A 83 5.93 -21.23 4.45
C ILE A 83 5.61 -19.78 4.88
N MET A 84 6.29 -18.79 4.28
CA MET A 84 6.03 -17.38 4.57
C MET A 84 4.67 -16.91 4.04
N LEU A 85 4.25 -17.41 2.87
CA LEU A 85 2.89 -17.17 2.35
C LEU A 85 1.82 -17.75 3.26
N LEU A 86 1.99 -19.00 3.69
CA LEU A 86 1.06 -19.67 4.62
C LEU A 86 0.95 -18.92 5.95
N ARG A 87 2.09 -18.57 6.54
CA ARG A 87 2.14 -17.79 7.78
C ARG A 87 1.38 -16.47 7.64
N SER A 88 1.64 -15.71 6.56
CA SER A 88 1.01 -14.40 6.41
C SER A 88 -0.49 -14.51 6.13
N ALA A 89 -0.93 -15.42 5.29
CA ALA A 89 -2.35 -15.61 5.00
C ALA A 89 -3.13 -16.04 6.25
N LEU A 90 -2.63 -17.07 6.97
CA LEU A 90 -3.28 -17.56 8.19
C LEU A 90 -3.23 -16.53 9.32
N GLY A 91 -2.06 -15.91 9.53
CA GLY A 91 -1.89 -14.90 10.58
C GLY A 91 -2.79 -13.69 10.35
N MET A 92 -2.87 -13.17 9.13
CA MET A 92 -3.78 -12.09 8.79
C MET A 92 -5.25 -12.50 8.94
N ALA A 93 -5.63 -13.74 8.57
CA ALA A 93 -6.99 -14.23 8.73
C ALA A 93 -7.40 -14.26 10.22
N ILE A 94 -6.55 -14.79 11.09
CA ILE A 94 -6.79 -14.84 12.54
C ILE A 94 -6.92 -13.43 13.12
N VAL A 95 -6.00 -12.54 12.76
CA VAL A 95 -6.02 -11.16 13.27
C VAL A 95 -7.27 -10.41 12.79
N MET A 96 -7.68 -10.57 11.54
CA MET A 96 -8.92 -9.96 11.03
C MET A 96 -10.16 -10.50 11.78
N LEU A 97 -10.21 -11.81 12.06
CA LEU A 97 -11.26 -12.39 12.88
C LEU A 97 -11.32 -11.74 14.27
N LEU A 98 -10.17 -11.62 14.93
CA LEU A 98 -10.08 -11.02 16.26
C LEU A 98 -10.41 -9.50 16.23
N MET A 99 -10.10 -8.79 15.17
CA MET A 99 -10.49 -7.39 15.00
C MET A 99 -12.03 -7.23 14.98
N GLY A 100 -12.75 -8.15 14.34
CA GLY A 100 -14.22 -8.15 14.36
C GLY A 100 -14.80 -8.40 15.77
N LEU A 101 -14.02 -9.05 16.66
CA LEU A 101 -14.39 -9.32 18.05
C LEU A 101 -13.90 -8.24 19.03
N ALA A 102 -13.12 -7.26 18.60
CA ALA A 102 -12.57 -6.22 19.46
C ALA A 102 -13.69 -5.42 20.15
N GLN A 103 -13.51 -5.15 21.44
CA GLN A 103 -14.47 -4.45 22.28
C GLN A 103 -14.05 -3.03 22.64
N ASN A 104 -12.76 -2.71 22.48
CA ASN A 104 -12.23 -1.39 22.79
C ASN A 104 -11.06 -1.05 21.84
N ILE A 105 -10.71 0.23 21.81
CA ILE A 105 -9.69 0.77 20.90
C ILE A 105 -8.29 0.20 21.17
N TRP A 106 -7.93 -0.15 22.40
CA TRP A 106 -6.62 -0.69 22.73
C TRP A 106 -6.42 -2.11 22.18
N GLN A 107 -7.45 -2.96 22.32
CA GLN A 107 -7.44 -4.29 21.67
C GLN A 107 -7.29 -4.15 20.16
N PHE A 108 -8.02 -3.23 19.56
CA PHE A 108 -7.96 -2.99 18.12
C PHE A 108 -6.58 -2.49 17.69
N LEU A 109 -5.97 -1.56 18.42
CA LEU A 109 -4.63 -1.05 18.16
C LEU A 109 -3.57 -2.17 18.20
N ILE A 110 -3.62 -3.02 19.23
CA ILE A 110 -2.71 -4.19 19.34
C ILE A 110 -2.90 -5.14 18.16
N LEU A 111 -4.14 -5.42 17.78
CA LEU A 111 -4.44 -6.28 16.63
C LEU A 111 -3.95 -5.66 15.31
N ARG A 112 -4.05 -4.35 15.15
CA ARG A 112 -3.47 -3.63 14.01
C ARG A 112 -1.94 -3.75 13.95
N ALA A 113 -1.27 -3.67 15.10
CA ALA A 113 0.17 -3.93 15.19
C ALA A 113 0.53 -5.38 14.80
N LEU A 114 -0.25 -6.35 15.30
CA LEU A 114 -0.09 -7.76 14.95
C LEU A 114 -0.35 -8.01 13.46
N LEU A 115 -1.31 -7.32 12.86
CA LEU A 115 -1.55 -7.39 11.40
C LEU A 115 -0.30 -6.96 10.62
N GLY A 116 0.36 -5.90 11.04
CA GLY A 116 1.63 -5.44 10.48
C GLY A 116 2.74 -6.48 10.64
N LEU A 117 2.89 -7.03 11.84
CA LEU A 117 3.90 -8.08 12.13
C LEU A 117 3.71 -9.33 11.27
N LEU A 118 2.45 -9.76 11.06
CA LEU A 118 2.13 -11.00 10.37
C LEU A 118 1.92 -10.83 8.86
N GLY A 119 1.88 -9.61 8.35
CA GLY A 119 1.73 -9.32 6.92
C GLY A 119 2.87 -9.84 6.06
N GLY A 120 2.86 -9.46 4.76
CA GLY A 120 3.94 -9.76 3.83
C GLY A 120 3.64 -10.84 2.79
N PHE A 121 2.37 -11.13 2.50
CA PHE A 121 2.00 -12.09 1.45
C PHE A 121 2.52 -11.66 0.07
N ILE A 122 2.24 -10.42 -0.36
CA ILE A 122 2.59 -9.92 -1.70
C ILE A 122 4.12 -9.97 -1.97
N PRO A 123 5.02 -9.45 -1.11
CA PRO A 123 6.46 -9.54 -1.37
C PRO A 123 6.96 -10.99 -1.40
N ASN A 124 6.42 -11.89 -0.59
CA ASN A 124 6.79 -13.30 -0.64
C ASN A 124 6.25 -14.00 -1.91
N ALA A 125 5.06 -13.64 -2.39
CA ALA A 125 4.53 -14.12 -3.67
C ALA A 125 5.43 -13.68 -4.84
N ASN A 126 5.83 -12.41 -4.87
CA ASN A 126 6.78 -11.89 -5.88
C ASN A 126 8.10 -12.67 -5.85
N ALA A 127 8.66 -12.91 -4.66
CA ALA A 127 9.91 -13.63 -4.50
C ALA A 127 9.78 -15.12 -4.92
N LEU A 128 8.67 -15.80 -4.54
CA LEU A 128 8.43 -17.18 -4.97
C LEU A 128 8.38 -17.31 -6.49
N ILE A 129 7.61 -16.43 -7.13
CA ILE A 129 7.45 -16.45 -8.58
C ILE A 129 8.76 -16.10 -9.30
N ALA A 130 9.49 -15.11 -8.81
CA ALA A 130 10.78 -14.72 -9.38
C ALA A 130 11.81 -15.89 -9.40
N THR A 131 11.76 -16.79 -8.39
CA THR A 131 12.68 -17.94 -8.32
C THR A 131 12.27 -19.13 -9.19
N GLN A 132 11.00 -19.23 -9.59
CA GLN A 132 10.45 -20.39 -10.31
C GLN A 132 10.31 -20.18 -11.82
N ILE A 133 10.38 -18.95 -12.28
CA ILE A 133 10.11 -18.59 -13.67
C ILE A 133 11.41 -18.44 -14.46
N PRO A 134 11.44 -18.89 -15.74
CA PRO A 134 12.56 -18.62 -16.65
C PRO A 134 12.83 -17.11 -16.76
N ARG A 135 14.09 -16.71 -16.74
CA ARG A 135 14.52 -15.29 -16.73
C ARG A 135 13.86 -14.43 -17.81
N HIS A 136 13.67 -14.99 -19.03
CA HIS A 136 13.04 -14.28 -20.15
C HIS A 136 11.53 -14.00 -19.97
N LYS A 137 10.87 -14.60 -18.97
CA LYS A 137 9.44 -14.41 -18.65
C LYS A 137 9.20 -13.72 -17.31
N SER A 138 10.25 -13.40 -16.54
CA SER A 138 10.11 -12.87 -15.18
C SER A 138 9.39 -11.51 -15.16
N GLY A 139 9.70 -10.62 -16.08
CA GLY A 139 9.03 -9.32 -16.18
C GLY A 139 7.52 -9.45 -16.43
N TRP A 140 7.12 -10.29 -17.38
CA TRP A 140 5.69 -10.55 -17.64
C TRP A 140 4.99 -11.15 -16.42
N ALA A 141 5.59 -12.11 -15.76
CA ALA A 141 4.96 -12.81 -14.66
C ALA A 141 4.84 -11.93 -13.39
N LEU A 142 5.87 -11.16 -13.06
CA LEU A 142 5.82 -10.20 -11.95
C LEU A 142 4.85 -9.05 -12.24
N GLY A 143 4.81 -8.59 -13.49
CA GLY A 143 3.81 -7.63 -13.95
C GLY A 143 2.38 -8.17 -13.80
N THR A 144 2.15 -9.43 -14.23
CA THR A 144 0.86 -10.10 -14.02
C THR A 144 0.50 -10.20 -12.53
N LEU A 145 1.45 -10.59 -11.68
CA LEU A 145 1.21 -10.69 -10.23
C LEU A 145 0.85 -9.33 -9.60
N SER A 146 1.49 -8.27 -10.05
CA SER A 146 1.18 -6.90 -9.61
C SER A 146 -0.24 -6.47 -9.98
N THR A 147 -0.79 -6.91 -11.12
CA THR A 147 -2.19 -6.59 -11.46
C THR A 147 -3.17 -7.17 -10.45
N GLY A 148 -2.89 -8.33 -9.86
CA GLY A 148 -3.72 -8.91 -8.79
C GLY A 148 -3.77 -7.99 -7.58
N ALA A 149 -2.61 -7.59 -7.05
CA ALA A 149 -2.52 -6.70 -5.89
C ALA A 149 -3.19 -5.35 -6.12
N VAL A 150 -2.95 -4.74 -7.29
CA VAL A 150 -3.53 -3.43 -7.67
C VAL A 150 -5.06 -3.54 -7.83
N SER A 151 -5.56 -4.58 -8.51
CA SER A 151 -7.00 -4.78 -8.67
C SER A 151 -7.70 -5.01 -7.33
N GLY A 152 -7.08 -5.78 -6.43
CA GLY A 152 -7.57 -5.98 -5.07
C GLY A 152 -7.64 -4.66 -4.29
N ALA A 153 -6.56 -3.88 -4.33
CA ALA A 153 -6.49 -2.58 -3.65
C ALA A 153 -7.52 -1.58 -4.18
N LEU A 154 -7.87 -1.64 -5.46
CA LEU A 154 -8.88 -0.78 -6.07
C LEU A 154 -10.32 -1.17 -5.73
N LEU A 155 -10.62 -2.47 -5.80
CA LEU A 155 -11.97 -2.96 -5.58
C LEU A 155 -12.31 -3.06 -4.09
N GLY A 156 -11.28 -3.20 -3.24
CA GLY A 156 -11.45 -3.32 -1.79
C GLY A 156 -12.28 -2.22 -1.16
N PRO A 157 -11.95 -0.93 -1.32
CA PRO A 157 -12.69 0.17 -0.71
C PRO A 157 -14.16 0.24 -1.15
N LEU A 158 -14.45 -0.05 -2.43
CA LEU A 158 -15.81 -0.12 -2.95
C LEU A 158 -16.60 -1.25 -2.30
N ALA A 159 -16.04 -2.47 -2.33
CA ALA A 159 -16.68 -3.63 -1.72
C ALA A 159 -16.84 -3.43 -0.21
N GLY A 160 -15.81 -2.93 0.47
CA GLY A 160 -15.82 -2.69 1.90
C GLY A 160 -16.86 -1.70 2.35
N GLY A 161 -16.99 -0.58 1.64
CA GLY A 161 -18.02 0.42 1.91
C GLY A 161 -19.43 -0.13 1.74
N PHE A 162 -19.67 -0.85 0.63
CA PHE A 162 -20.96 -1.50 0.39
C PHE A 162 -21.31 -2.53 1.47
N LEU A 163 -20.35 -3.40 1.80
CA LEU A 163 -20.55 -4.44 2.82
C LEU A 163 -20.78 -3.83 4.22
N ALA A 164 -20.05 -2.77 4.56
CA ALA A 164 -20.16 -2.09 5.85
C ALA A 164 -21.54 -1.44 6.05
N ASP A 165 -22.07 -0.79 5.02
CA ASP A 165 -23.38 -0.14 5.07
C ASP A 165 -24.55 -1.15 5.16
N HIS A 166 -24.41 -2.34 4.52
CA HIS A 166 -25.49 -3.34 4.49
C HIS A 166 -25.45 -4.34 5.64
N TRP A 167 -24.25 -4.77 6.07
CA TRP A 167 -24.07 -5.84 7.06
C TRP A 167 -23.33 -5.41 8.32
N GLY A 168 -22.97 -4.13 8.40
CA GLY A 168 -22.27 -3.56 9.54
C GLY A 168 -20.76 -3.80 9.53
N LEU A 169 -20.05 -2.92 10.24
CA LEU A 169 -18.58 -2.84 10.22
C LEU A 169 -17.91 -4.13 10.71
N ARG A 170 -18.45 -4.78 11.75
CA ARG A 170 -17.88 -6.02 12.31
C ARG A 170 -17.95 -7.19 11.34
N THR A 171 -19.05 -7.31 10.61
CA THR A 171 -19.25 -8.39 9.63
C THR A 171 -18.21 -8.32 8.51
N VAL A 172 -17.78 -7.13 8.13
CA VAL A 172 -16.75 -6.95 7.10
C VAL A 172 -15.42 -7.55 7.55
N PHE A 173 -15.03 -7.42 8.83
CA PHE A 173 -13.83 -8.08 9.35
C PHE A 173 -13.93 -9.61 9.29
N PHE A 174 -15.10 -10.19 9.62
CA PHE A 174 -15.32 -11.63 9.54
C PHE A 174 -15.28 -12.15 8.10
N MET A 175 -15.89 -11.42 7.16
CA MET A 175 -15.83 -11.76 5.74
C MET A 175 -14.39 -11.68 5.21
N THR A 176 -13.65 -10.64 5.60
CA THR A 176 -12.23 -10.48 5.24
C THR A 176 -11.39 -11.62 5.80
N ALA A 177 -11.62 -12.02 7.05
CA ALA A 177 -10.95 -13.18 7.67
C ALA A 177 -11.22 -14.47 6.90
N SER A 178 -12.48 -14.70 6.49
CA SER A 178 -12.88 -15.87 5.70
C SER A 178 -12.19 -15.91 4.34
N VAL A 179 -12.11 -14.76 3.65
CA VAL A 179 -11.42 -14.64 2.36
C VAL A 179 -9.92 -14.93 2.50
N LEU A 180 -9.27 -14.41 3.53
CA LEU A 180 -7.85 -14.67 3.82
C LEU A 180 -7.61 -16.14 4.22
N PHE A 181 -8.54 -16.76 4.93
CA PHE A 181 -8.48 -18.19 5.24
C PHE A 181 -8.60 -19.07 3.98
N ILE A 182 -9.48 -18.70 3.05
CA ILE A 182 -9.56 -19.35 1.73
C ILE A 182 -8.24 -19.19 0.97
N CYS A 183 -7.63 -18.00 1.01
CA CYS A 183 -6.31 -17.75 0.44
C CYS A 183 -5.23 -18.66 1.06
N PHE A 184 -5.27 -18.85 2.38
CA PHE A 184 -4.40 -19.79 3.08
C PHE A 184 -4.59 -21.23 2.57
N LEU A 185 -5.83 -21.71 2.42
CA LEU A 185 -6.12 -23.06 1.91
C LEU A 185 -5.62 -23.24 0.47
N PHE A 186 -5.85 -22.27 -0.40
CA PHE A 186 -5.32 -22.31 -1.77
C PHE A 186 -3.80 -22.37 -1.79
N THR A 187 -3.14 -21.57 -0.94
CA THR A 187 -1.69 -21.57 -0.80
C THR A 187 -1.19 -22.93 -0.28
N LEU A 188 -1.87 -23.51 0.69
CA LEU A 188 -1.49 -24.79 1.32
C LEU A 188 -1.52 -25.94 0.32
N PHE A 189 -2.63 -26.09 -0.41
CA PHE A 189 -2.88 -27.24 -1.26
C PHE A 189 -2.36 -27.10 -2.69
N LEU A 190 -2.37 -25.88 -3.24
CA LEU A 190 -2.09 -25.67 -4.66
C LEU A 190 -0.68 -25.17 -4.95
N ILE A 191 -0.02 -24.46 -4.01
CA ILE A 191 1.35 -23.97 -4.23
C ILE A 191 2.36 -25.09 -3.92
N ARG A 192 3.32 -25.28 -4.84
CA ARG A 192 4.48 -26.16 -4.65
C ARG A 192 5.77 -25.36 -4.77
N GLU A 193 6.70 -25.65 -3.89
CA GLU A 193 8.03 -25.04 -3.87
C GLU A 193 9.09 -26.11 -3.65
N ASN A 194 10.11 -26.15 -4.50
CA ASN A 194 11.35 -26.88 -4.26
C ASN A 194 12.36 -25.86 -3.74
N PHE A 195 12.49 -25.85 -2.42
CA PHE A 195 13.31 -24.85 -1.76
C PHE A 195 14.78 -25.30 -1.71
N VAL A 196 15.67 -24.40 -2.16
CA VAL A 196 17.12 -24.49 -1.98
C VAL A 196 17.56 -23.28 -1.15
N ALA A 197 18.15 -23.52 0.00
CA ALA A 197 18.60 -22.45 0.90
C ALA A 197 19.72 -21.62 0.24
N VAL A 198 19.60 -20.29 0.28
CA VAL A 198 20.58 -19.37 -0.28
C VAL A 198 21.73 -19.16 0.70
N SER A 199 22.99 -19.29 0.22
CA SER A 199 24.19 -19.07 1.02
C SER A 199 24.45 -17.57 1.26
N LYS A 200 24.91 -17.22 2.47
CA LYS A 200 25.11 -15.84 2.99
C LYS A 200 26.23 -15.01 2.33
N LYS A 201 26.89 -15.48 1.27
CA LYS A 201 28.27 -15.06 0.93
C LYS A 201 28.48 -13.80 0.09
N GLU A 202 27.45 -13.06 -0.38
CA GLU A 202 27.64 -11.88 -1.27
C GLU A 202 26.77 -10.68 -0.92
N MET A 203 26.93 -10.14 0.30
CA MET A 203 26.27 -8.89 0.64
C MET A 203 27.23 -7.70 0.55
N LEU A 204 27.11 -6.86 -0.49
CA LEU A 204 27.79 -5.56 -0.56
C LEU A 204 27.37 -4.69 0.65
N SER A 205 28.28 -3.93 1.25
CA SER A 205 27.90 -2.99 2.34
C SER A 205 27.07 -1.81 1.78
N ALA A 206 26.32 -1.13 2.65
CA ALA A 206 25.59 0.07 2.23
C ALA A 206 26.54 1.14 1.67
N LYS A 207 27.72 1.29 2.25
CA LYS A 207 28.76 2.23 1.81
C LYS A 207 29.22 1.92 0.38
N ASP A 208 29.44 0.64 0.04
CA ASP A 208 29.86 0.22 -1.30
C ASP A 208 28.77 0.46 -2.35
N VAL A 209 27.51 0.28 -1.97
CA VAL A 209 26.36 0.59 -2.83
C VAL A 209 26.29 2.09 -3.14
N PHE A 210 26.40 2.95 -2.12
CA PHE A 210 26.37 4.41 -2.33
C PHE A 210 27.58 4.94 -3.09
N SER A 211 28.77 4.37 -2.88
CA SER A 211 30.00 4.78 -3.61
C SER A 211 29.96 4.38 -5.08
N SER A 212 29.21 3.36 -5.48
CA SER A 212 29.07 2.92 -6.87
C SER A 212 27.96 3.63 -7.65
N LEU A 213 27.24 4.56 -7.04
CA LEU A 213 26.22 5.38 -7.71
C LEU A 213 26.84 6.46 -8.60
N LYS A 214 26.25 6.67 -9.78
CA LYS A 214 26.61 7.78 -10.66
C LYS A 214 26.35 9.15 -10.03
N SER A 215 25.23 9.28 -9.32
CA SER A 215 24.77 10.51 -8.68
C SER A 215 24.08 10.24 -7.35
N PRO A 216 24.85 10.07 -6.23
CA PRO A 216 24.28 9.74 -4.91
C PRO A 216 23.27 10.78 -4.40
N LYS A 217 23.51 12.07 -4.68
CA LYS A 217 22.61 13.18 -4.29
C LYS A 217 21.24 13.05 -4.97
N LEU A 218 21.21 12.75 -6.27
CA LEU A 218 19.97 12.55 -7.01
C LEU A 218 19.19 11.33 -6.50
N VAL A 219 19.88 10.22 -6.23
CA VAL A 219 19.25 9.00 -5.70
C VAL A 219 18.63 9.27 -4.33
N LEU A 220 19.33 9.98 -3.44
CA LEU A 220 18.77 10.38 -2.14
C LEU A 220 17.57 11.31 -2.28
N SER A 221 17.62 12.26 -3.20
CA SER A 221 16.53 13.15 -3.56
C SER A 221 15.28 12.36 -4.02
N LEU A 222 15.46 11.34 -4.86
CA LEU A 222 14.38 10.44 -5.30
C LEU A 222 13.79 9.61 -4.14
N PHE A 223 14.61 9.20 -3.17
CA PHE A 223 14.11 8.53 -1.95
C PHE A 223 13.24 9.48 -1.13
N VAL A 224 13.69 10.71 -0.92
CA VAL A 224 12.90 11.75 -0.22
C VAL A 224 11.61 12.04 -0.97
N THR A 225 11.65 12.14 -2.30
CA THR A 225 10.45 12.32 -3.12
C THR A 225 9.46 11.15 -2.96
N SER A 226 9.95 9.91 -2.94
CA SER A 226 9.11 8.73 -2.66
C SER A 226 8.47 8.78 -1.27
N LEU A 227 9.23 9.21 -0.25
CA LEU A 227 8.71 9.42 1.10
C LEU A 227 7.59 10.46 1.09
N ILE A 228 7.82 11.60 0.45
CA ILE A 228 6.85 12.71 0.37
C ILE A 228 5.57 12.29 -0.34
N ILE A 229 5.66 11.54 -1.45
CA ILE A 229 4.49 10.99 -2.15
C ILE A 229 3.67 10.10 -1.20
N GLN A 230 4.33 9.25 -0.41
CA GLN A 230 3.64 8.38 0.54
C GLN A 230 3.06 9.16 1.73
N VAL A 231 3.76 10.19 2.22
CA VAL A 231 3.22 11.10 3.24
C VAL A 231 1.96 11.80 2.72
N ALA A 232 1.99 12.31 1.49
CA ALA A 232 0.85 13.00 0.89
C ALA A 232 -0.37 12.08 0.77
N THR A 233 -0.18 10.88 0.23
CA THR A 233 -1.27 9.89 0.10
C THR A 233 -1.76 9.42 1.46
N GLY A 234 -0.84 9.13 2.38
CA GLY A 234 -1.13 8.62 3.72
C GLY A 234 -1.81 9.63 4.63
N SER A 235 -1.55 10.93 4.47
CA SER A 235 -2.16 11.98 5.32
C SER A 235 -3.66 12.13 5.11
N ILE A 236 -4.15 11.84 3.91
CA ILE A 236 -5.57 11.94 3.55
C ILE A 236 -6.35 10.69 3.99
N ALA A 237 -5.71 9.53 3.98
CA ALA A 237 -6.39 8.24 4.21
C ALA A 237 -7.21 8.17 5.52
N PRO A 238 -6.66 8.51 6.70
CA PRO A 238 -7.38 8.37 7.99
C PRO A 238 -8.52 9.37 8.17
N ILE A 239 -8.49 10.49 7.46
CA ILE A 239 -9.49 11.56 7.59
C ILE A 239 -10.59 11.48 6.52
N LEU A 240 -10.37 10.72 5.45
CA LEU A 240 -11.22 10.77 4.26
C LEU A 240 -12.70 10.51 4.59
N THR A 241 -13.00 9.44 5.31
CA THR A 241 -14.38 9.07 5.64
C THR A 241 -15.05 10.08 6.57
N LEU A 242 -14.28 10.63 7.51
CA LEU A 242 -14.78 11.66 8.41
C LEU A 242 -15.07 12.95 7.67
N TYR A 243 -14.22 13.32 6.72
CA TYR A 243 -14.43 14.48 5.87
C TYR A 243 -15.61 14.29 4.90
N VAL A 244 -15.74 13.10 4.31
CA VAL A 244 -16.93 12.77 3.49
C VAL A 244 -18.20 12.85 4.31
N ARG A 245 -18.19 12.38 5.55
CA ARG A 245 -19.33 12.52 6.47
C ARG A 245 -19.68 13.99 6.78
N ASP A 246 -18.66 14.81 6.99
CA ASP A 246 -18.84 16.26 7.22
C ASP A 246 -19.46 16.95 5.98
N LEU A 247 -19.04 16.58 4.77
CA LEU A 247 -19.55 17.11 3.52
C LEU A 247 -20.94 16.60 3.13
N ALA A 248 -21.26 15.34 3.46
CA ALA A 248 -22.51 14.68 3.05
C ALA A 248 -23.65 14.89 4.05
N GLY A 249 -23.34 15.26 5.30
CA GLY A 249 -24.31 15.32 6.39
C GLY A 249 -24.82 13.93 6.80
N ASN A 250 -26.05 13.86 7.31
CA ASN A 250 -26.67 12.62 7.80
C ASN A 250 -27.20 11.76 6.62
N VAL A 251 -26.31 11.00 5.99
CA VAL A 251 -26.65 10.03 4.93
C VAL A 251 -26.39 8.62 5.44
N SER A 252 -27.28 7.68 5.11
CA SER A 252 -27.21 6.29 5.59
C SER A 252 -26.07 5.47 4.99
N ASN A 253 -25.53 5.87 3.82
CA ASN A 253 -24.54 5.11 3.04
C ASN A 253 -23.15 5.78 3.00
N ILE A 254 -22.71 6.34 4.12
CA ILE A 254 -21.42 7.05 4.24
C ILE A 254 -20.22 6.15 3.91
N ALA A 255 -20.23 4.89 4.35
CA ALA A 255 -19.12 3.99 4.09
C ALA A 255 -18.97 3.68 2.60
N PHE A 256 -20.08 3.50 1.88
CA PHE A 256 -20.07 3.28 0.43
C PHE A 256 -19.59 4.52 -0.33
N ILE A 257 -20.10 5.71 -0.01
CA ILE A 257 -19.65 6.97 -0.63
C ILE A 257 -18.15 7.18 -0.38
N SER A 258 -17.69 6.96 0.84
CA SER A 258 -16.27 7.05 1.19
C SER A 258 -15.42 6.03 0.45
N GLY A 259 -15.91 4.80 0.30
CA GLY A 259 -15.27 3.74 -0.46
C GLY A 259 -15.15 4.09 -1.95
N MET A 260 -16.19 4.66 -2.56
CA MET A 260 -16.13 5.18 -3.94
C MET A 260 -15.04 6.25 -4.07
N ILE A 261 -15.09 7.28 -3.22
CA ILE A 261 -14.13 8.40 -3.27
C ILE A 261 -12.70 7.91 -2.98
N ALA A 262 -12.51 6.88 -2.15
CA ALA A 262 -11.22 6.27 -1.89
C ALA A 262 -10.66 5.49 -3.10
N SER A 263 -11.54 4.83 -3.88
CA SER A 263 -11.16 4.01 -5.05
C SER A 263 -10.87 4.84 -6.30
N VAL A 264 -11.54 5.98 -6.45
CA VAL A 264 -11.48 6.82 -7.66
C VAL A 264 -10.06 7.20 -8.09
N PRO A 265 -9.12 7.61 -7.20
CA PRO A 265 -7.75 7.91 -7.60
C PRO A 265 -7.02 6.73 -8.21
N GLY A 266 -7.25 5.54 -7.67
CA GLY A 266 -6.63 4.32 -8.20
C GLY A 266 -7.14 3.96 -9.59
N ILE A 267 -8.44 4.13 -9.86
CA ILE A 267 -9.03 3.95 -11.19
C ILE A 267 -8.39 4.93 -12.19
N ALA A 268 -8.30 6.19 -11.80
CA ALA A 268 -7.67 7.23 -12.62
C ALA A 268 -6.20 6.92 -12.91
N ALA A 269 -5.44 6.47 -11.90
CA ALA A 269 -4.04 6.08 -12.03
C ALA A 269 -3.87 4.90 -13.01
N LEU A 270 -4.72 3.87 -12.95
CA LEU A 270 -4.68 2.75 -13.90
C LEU A 270 -4.88 3.20 -15.35
N LEU A 271 -5.78 4.15 -15.59
CA LEU A 271 -6.06 4.67 -16.92
C LEU A 271 -4.94 5.59 -17.44
N SER A 272 -4.33 6.35 -16.56
CA SER A 272 -3.32 7.36 -16.91
C SER A 272 -1.89 6.81 -16.97
N ALA A 273 -1.51 5.89 -16.05
CA ALA A 273 -0.14 5.42 -15.89
C ALA A 273 0.50 4.87 -17.18
N PRO A 274 -0.18 4.05 -18.03
CA PRO A 274 0.44 3.58 -19.28
C PRO A 274 0.68 4.69 -20.29
N ARG A 275 -0.20 5.71 -20.34
CA ARG A 275 -0.06 6.86 -21.24
C ARG A 275 1.05 7.80 -20.77
N LEU A 276 1.06 8.12 -19.48
CA LEU A 276 2.07 8.98 -18.87
C LEU A 276 3.45 8.30 -18.84
N GLY A 277 3.53 6.98 -18.65
CA GLY A 277 4.76 6.23 -18.81
C GLY A 277 5.36 6.35 -20.22
N LYS A 278 4.54 6.10 -21.27
CA LYS A 278 4.98 6.26 -22.67
C LYS A 278 5.38 7.72 -22.99
N LEU A 279 4.70 8.70 -22.40
CA LEU A 279 5.09 10.09 -22.54
C LEU A 279 6.43 10.36 -21.85
N GLY A 280 6.65 9.80 -20.65
CA GLY A 280 7.91 9.87 -19.92
C GLY A 280 9.10 9.28 -20.70
N ASP A 281 8.89 8.18 -21.43
CA ASP A 281 9.91 7.60 -22.30
C ASP A 281 10.31 8.55 -23.45
N ARG A 282 9.41 9.45 -23.88
CA ARG A 282 9.67 10.41 -24.99
C ARG A 282 10.27 11.74 -24.52
N ILE A 283 9.75 12.32 -23.43
CA ILE A 283 10.11 13.68 -22.99
C ILE A 283 11.04 13.70 -21.79
N GLY A 284 11.30 12.55 -21.19
CA GLY A 284 12.11 12.35 -19.98
C GLY A 284 11.25 12.14 -18.71
N PRO A 285 11.59 11.16 -17.86
CA PRO A 285 10.86 10.88 -16.64
C PRO A 285 10.93 12.01 -15.60
N GLU A 286 12.01 12.82 -15.60
CA GLU A 286 12.15 13.98 -14.69
C GLU A 286 11.05 15.02 -14.96
N LYS A 287 10.79 15.33 -16.23
CA LYS A 287 9.76 16.31 -16.61
C LYS A 287 8.37 15.84 -16.20
N ILE A 288 8.08 14.53 -16.42
CA ILE A 288 6.81 13.94 -16.00
C ILE A 288 6.66 14.02 -14.49
N LEU A 289 7.71 13.70 -13.72
CA LEU A 289 7.71 13.76 -12.27
C LEU A 289 7.40 15.17 -11.76
N ILE A 290 8.11 16.19 -12.28
CA ILE A 290 7.91 17.60 -11.91
C ILE A 290 6.50 18.07 -12.26
N VAL A 291 6.02 17.78 -13.48
CA VAL A 291 4.68 18.19 -13.92
C VAL A 291 3.60 17.53 -13.07
N ALA A 292 3.73 16.24 -12.79
CA ALA A 292 2.79 15.51 -11.94
C ALA A 292 2.76 16.08 -10.51
N LEU A 293 3.91 16.38 -9.90
CA LEU A 293 3.98 17.04 -8.59
C LEU A 293 3.32 18.42 -8.59
N VAL A 294 3.52 19.22 -9.63
CA VAL A 294 2.86 20.55 -9.77
C VAL A 294 1.35 20.39 -9.86
N ILE A 295 0.87 19.47 -10.70
CA ILE A 295 -0.57 19.19 -10.83
C ILE A 295 -1.15 18.71 -9.50
N SER A 296 -0.44 17.84 -8.76
CA SER A 296 -0.88 17.36 -7.45
C SER A 296 -1.03 18.54 -6.47
N VAL A 297 -0.09 19.48 -6.42
CA VAL A 297 -0.21 20.69 -5.57
C VAL A 297 -1.41 21.54 -5.99
N LEU A 298 -1.59 21.79 -7.29
CA LEU A 298 -2.69 22.59 -7.82
C LEU A 298 -4.07 21.97 -7.57
N LEU A 299 -4.17 20.64 -7.47
CA LEU A 299 -5.41 19.92 -7.18
C LEU A 299 -5.69 19.79 -5.67
N LEU A 300 -4.66 19.71 -4.85
CA LEU A 300 -4.80 19.63 -3.40
C LEU A 300 -5.37 20.94 -2.80
N ILE A 301 -4.99 22.09 -3.35
CA ILE A 301 -5.50 23.38 -2.86
C ILE A 301 -7.02 23.49 -2.98
N PRO A 302 -7.68 23.29 -4.14
CA PRO A 302 -9.13 23.36 -4.22
C PRO A 302 -9.85 22.26 -3.43
N MET A 303 -9.21 21.13 -3.12
CA MET A 303 -9.80 20.10 -2.24
C MET A 303 -10.08 20.63 -0.83
N SER A 304 -9.38 21.67 -0.37
CA SER A 304 -9.64 22.31 0.92
C SER A 304 -10.92 23.16 0.93
N PHE A 305 -11.46 23.51 -0.24
CA PHE A 305 -12.62 24.38 -0.40
C PHE A 305 -13.87 23.66 -0.92
N VAL A 306 -13.83 22.34 -1.12
CA VAL A 306 -14.98 21.57 -1.57
C VAL A 306 -16.13 21.62 -0.57
N GLN A 307 -17.36 21.60 -1.07
CA GLN A 307 -18.58 21.63 -0.28
C GLN A 307 -19.43 20.36 -0.42
N THR A 308 -19.10 19.49 -1.39
CA THR A 308 -19.84 18.26 -1.64
C THR A 308 -18.91 17.07 -1.85
N PRO A 309 -19.34 15.84 -1.52
CA PRO A 309 -18.57 14.62 -1.80
C PRO A 309 -18.25 14.44 -3.29
N LEU A 310 -19.16 14.88 -4.18
CA LEU A 310 -18.93 14.80 -5.63
C LEU A 310 -17.76 15.65 -6.10
N GLN A 311 -17.66 16.90 -5.61
CA GLN A 311 -16.54 17.78 -5.92
C GLN A 311 -15.21 17.17 -5.44
N LEU A 312 -15.21 16.59 -4.23
CA LEU A 312 -14.04 15.88 -3.72
C LEU A 312 -13.68 14.69 -4.60
N GLY A 313 -14.67 13.90 -5.01
CA GLY A 313 -14.46 12.74 -5.90
C GLY A 313 -13.85 13.13 -7.25
N ILE A 314 -14.34 14.19 -7.89
CA ILE A 314 -13.80 14.69 -9.16
C ILE A 314 -12.33 15.14 -9.00
N LEU A 315 -12.02 15.92 -7.98
CA LEU A 315 -10.64 16.38 -7.73
C LEU A 315 -9.72 15.20 -7.38
N ARG A 316 -10.21 14.21 -6.63
CA ARG A 316 -9.46 12.99 -6.35
C ARG A 316 -9.22 12.13 -7.60
N PHE A 317 -10.16 12.11 -8.54
CA PHE A 317 -9.95 11.46 -9.84
C PHE A 317 -8.80 12.12 -10.60
N LEU A 318 -8.82 13.44 -10.72
CA LEU A 318 -7.76 14.18 -11.38
C LEU A 318 -6.41 14.02 -10.68
N LEU A 319 -6.39 14.06 -9.35
CA LEU A 319 -5.19 13.80 -8.55
C LEU A 319 -4.64 12.41 -8.81
N GLY A 320 -5.49 11.38 -8.80
CA GLY A 320 -5.09 10.01 -9.09
C GLY A 320 -4.51 9.84 -10.50
N ALA A 321 -5.01 10.60 -11.48
CA ALA A 321 -4.44 10.59 -12.82
C ALA A 321 -3.00 11.14 -12.84
N ALA A 322 -2.69 12.18 -12.05
CA ALA A 322 -1.33 12.69 -11.90
C ALA A 322 -0.45 11.71 -11.09
N ASP A 323 -0.97 11.19 -9.98
CA ASP A 323 -0.26 10.26 -9.08
C ASP A 323 0.15 8.97 -9.77
N GLY A 324 -0.61 8.54 -10.79
CA GLY A 324 -0.29 7.37 -11.61
C GLY A 324 1.06 7.45 -12.34
N ALA A 325 1.64 8.63 -12.49
CA ALA A 325 2.96 8.83 -13.08
C ALA A 325 4.09 8.94 -12.05
N LEU A 326 3.80 9.33 -10.81
CA LEU A 326 4.82 9.71 -9.83
C LEU A 326 5.77 8.53 -9.50
N LEU A 327 5.24 7.43 -9.02
CA LEU A 327 6.06 6.29 -8.61
C LEU A 327 6.78 5.62 -9.80
N PRO A 328 6.16 5.38 -10.97
CA PRO A 328 6.87 4.89 -12.13
C PRO A 328 8.01 5.81 -12.59
N ALA A 329 7.81 7.12 -12.59
CA ALA A 329 8.86 8.08 -12.93
C ALA A 329 10.05 8.02 -11.97
N VAL A 330 9.80 7.99 -10.66
CA VAL A 330 10.86 7.82 -9.65
C VAL A 330 11.60 6.50 -9.86
N GLN A 331 10.89 5.38 -10.08
CA GLN A 331 11.50 4.07 -10.29
C GLN A 331 12.38 4.06 -11.55
N THR A 332 11.94 4.66 -12.64
CA THR A 332 12.72 4.79 -13.88
C THR A 332 13.98 5.60 -13.65
N LEU A 333 13.91 6.71 -12.93
CA LEU A 333 15.07 7.53 -12.58
C LEU A 333 16.06 6.78 -11.69
N LEU A 334 15.57 5.98 -10.73
CA LEU A 334 16.43 5.13 -9.90
C LEU A 334 17.16 4.08 -10.75
N VAL A 335 16.49 3.46 -11.74
CA VAL A 335 17.13 2.50 -12.67
C VAL A 335 18.22 3.19 -13.48
N TYR A 336 17.95 4.38 -14.03
CA TYR A 336 18.95 5.11 -14.85
C TYR A 336 20.20 5.52 -14.07
N ASN A 337 20.06 5.72 -12.76
CA ASN A 337 21.16 6.15 -11.88
C ASN A 337 21.79 5.00 -11.08
N SER A 338 21.37 3.76 -11.29
CA SER A 338 21.92 2.55 -10.65
C SER A 338 22.43 1.56 -11.67
N THR A 339 23.44 0.77 -11.29
CA THR A 339 23.87 -0.39 -12.08
C THR A 339 22.99 -1.60 -11.80
N SER A 340 22.91 -2.57 -12.72
CA SER A 340 22.09 -3.79 -12.56
C SER A 340 22.45 -4.57 -11.29
N GLN A 341 23.71 -4.51 -10.84
CA GLN A 341 24.20 -5.23 -9.66
C GLN A 341 23.67 -4.67 -8.35
N ILE A 342 23.41 -3.33 -8.27
CA ILE A 342 22.97 -2.65 -7.04
C ILE A 342 21.51 -2.25 -7.08
N SER A 343 20.82 -2.34 -8.24
CA SER A 343 19.42 -1.92 -8.41
C SER A 343 18.50 -2.49 -7.35
N GLY A 344 18.59 -3.78 -7.05
CA GLY A 344 17.74 -4.42 -6.04
C GLY A 344 17.86 -3.77 -4.65
N ARG A 345 19.08 -3.36 -4.26
CA ARG A 345 19.31 -2.66 -2.99
C ARG A 345 18.80 -1.23 -3.00
N ILE A 346 18.98 -0.53 -4.12
CA ILE A 346 18.43 0.82 -4.30
C ILE A 346 16.90 0.80 -4.17
N PHE A 347 16.23 -0.19 -4.79
CA PHE A 347 14.79 -0.36 -4.60
C PHE A 347 14.39 -0.71 -3.17
N SER A 348 15.21 -1.51 -2.46
CA SER A 348 14.96 -1.83 -1.04
C SER A 348 15.09 -0.59 -0.16
N TYR A 349 16.10 0.25 -0.39
CA TYR A 349 16.25 1.52 0.35
C TYR A 349 15.09 2.48 0.02
N ASN A 350 14.71 2.60 -1.26
CA ASN A 350 13.55 3.40 -1.64
C ASN A 350 12.27 2.90 -0.96
N GLN A 351 12.08 1.57 -0.84
CA GLN A 351 10.94 1.01 -0.11
C GLN A 351 10.96 1.40 1.37
N SER A 352 12.12 1.40 2.02
CA SER A 352 12.23 1.87 3.42
C SER A 352 11.78 3.32 3.59
N PHE A 353 12.15 4.21 2.65
CA PHE A 353 11.68 5.60 2.67
C PHE A 353 10.17 5.70 2.46
N ARG A 354 9.60 4.88 1.57
CA ARG A 354 8.14 4.79 1.38
C ARG A 354 7.43 4.30 2.65
N ASP A 355 8.00 3.31 3.33
CA ASP A 355 7.42 2.77 4.57
C ASP A 355 7.44 3.80 5.70
N ILE A 356 8.50 4.60 5.82
CA ILE A 356 8.52 5.77 6.71
C ILE A 356 7.39 6.75 6.35
N GLY A 357 7.17 7.02 5.06
CA GLY A 357 6.06 7.85 4.60
C GLY A 357 4.69 7.28 4.96
N ASN A 358 4.51 5.96 4.84
CA ASN A 358 3.28 5.25 5.25
C ASN A 358 3.02 5.30 6.76
N VAL A 359 4.07 5.42 7.57
CA VAL A 359 3.94 5.60 9.03
C VAL A 359 3.63 7.05 9.38
N THR A 360 4.40 7.98 8.81
CA THR A 360 4.33 9.40 9.19
C THR A 360 3.15 10.13 8.57
N GLY A 361 2.74 9.78 7.35
CA GLY A 361 1.63 10.41 6.65
C GLY A 361 0.33 10.42 7.45
N PRO A 362 -0.19 9.26 7.88
CA PRO A 362 -1.43 9.20 8.65
C PRO A 362 -1.35 9.97 9.98
N LEU A 363 -0.20 9.99 10.65
CA LEU A 363 0.01 10.75 11.88
C LEU A 363 -0.03 12.26 11.63
N ILE A 364 0.59 12.73 10.56
CA ILE A 364 0.56 14.15 10.15
C ILE A 364 -0.88 14.54 9.82
N GLY A 365 -1.56 13.77 8.96
CA GLY A 365 -2.95 14.05 8.57
C GLY A 365 -3.90 14.09 9.76
N ALA A 366 -3.78 13.13 10.67
CA ALA A 366 -4.57 13.04 11.88
C ALA A 366 -4.31 14.23 12.83
N SER A 367 -3.04 14.58 13.06
CA SER A 367 -2.64 15.68 13.94
C SER A 367 -3.10 17.04 13.40
N VAL A 368 -2.92 17.27 12.09
CA VAL A 368 -3.39 18.51 11.44
C VAL A 368 -4.93 18.58 11.48
N SER A 369 -5.62 17.48 11.17
CA SER A 369 -7.07 17.44 11.21
C SER A 369 -7.63 17.67 12.61
N ALA A 370 -7.01 17.08 13.64
CA ALA A 370 -7.43 17.21 15.03
C ALA A 370 -7.35 18.64 15.56
N ASN A 371 -6.35 19.42 15.11
CA ASN A 371 -6.08 20.77 15.61
C ASN A 371 -6.60 21.88 14.69
N TYR A 372 -6.63 21.67 13.38
CA TYR A 372 -6.93 22.71 12.37
C TYR A 372 -8.08 22.33 11.43
N GLY A 373 -8.67 21.13 11.61
CA GLY A 373 -9.77 20.63 10.80
C GLY A 373 -9.34 19.97 9.48
N PHE A 374 -10.29 19.34 8.79
CA PHE A 374 -10.03 18.54 7.60
C PHE A 374 -9.45 19.35 6.43
N ARG A 375 -9.90 20.59 6.24
CA ARG A 375 -9.45 21.47 5.16
C ARG A 375 -7.95 21.75 5.23
N ALA A 376 -7.42 21.95 6.44
CA ALA A 376 -6.01 22.22 6.66
C ALA A 376 -5.10 21.06 6.21
N VAL A 377 -5.58 19.82 6.28
CA VAL A 377 -4.80 18.65 5.85
C VAL A 377 -4.41 18.75 4.38
N PHE A 378 -5.33 19.16 3.50
CA PHE A 378 -5.06 19.30 2.07
C PHE A 378 -4.02 20.41 1.79
N LEU A 379 -4.10 21.54 2.52
CA LEU A 379 -3.13 22.64 2.37
C LEU A 379 -1.74 22.24 2.88
N VAL A 380 -1.65 21.59 4.05
CA VAL A 380 -0.39 21.06 4.58
C VAL A 380 0.19 20.00 3.64
N THR A 381 -0.65 19.10 3.12
CA THR A 381 -0.23 18.11 2.14
C THR A 381 0.31 18.76 0.86
N ALA A 382 -0.36 19.80 0.33
CA ALA A 382 0.10 20.55 -0.81
C ALA A 382 1.48 21.18 -0.55
N PHE A 383 1.69 21.74 0.65
CA PHE A 383 2.98 22.31 1.05
C PHE A 383 4.08 21.22 1.13
N VAL A 384 3.78 20.06 1.70
CA VAL A 384 4.72 18.92 1.76
C VAL A 384 5.11 18.43 0.36
N VAL A 385 4.13 18.33 -0.57
CA VAL A 385 4.39 17.95 -1.98
C VAL A 385 5.24 19.01 -2.68
N GLN A 386 5.01 20.30 -2.40
CA GLN A 386 5.80 21.40 -2.96
C GLN A 386 7.27 21.34 -2.51
N ILE A 387 7.53 20.95 -1.26
CA ILE A 387 8.91 20.70 -0.78
C ILE A 387 9.53 19.56 -1.59
N GLY A 388 8.80 18.45 -1.80
CA GLY A 388 9.28 17.32 -2.61
C GLY A 388 9.68 17.73 -4.02
N ARG A 389 8.92 18.65 -4.65
CA ARG A 389 9.26 19.21 -5.95
C ARG A 389 10.59 19.97 -5.95
N ALA A 390 10.89 20.69 -4.87
CA ALA A 390 12.11 21.48 -4.78
C ALA A 390 13.41 20.63 -4.69
N HIS A 391 13.25 19.35 -4.41
CA HIS A 391 14.35 18.39 -4.30
C HIS A 391 14.62 17.61 -5.60
N VAL A 392 13.73 17.64 -6.58
CA VAL A 392 13.86 17.00 -7.91
C VAL A 392 14.38 18.02 -8.93
#